data_e8e1e102bf9f39b1aa3dd9e5dd897cbb
#
_entry.id   e8e1e102bf9f39b1aa3dd9e5dd897cbb
#
_cell.length_a   1.000
_cell.length_b   1.000
_cell.length_c   1.000
_cell.angle_alpha   90.00
_cell.angle_beta   90.00
_cell.angle_gamma   90.00
#
_symmetry.space_group_name_H-M   'P 1'
#
loop_
_entity.id
_entity.type
_entity.pdbx_description
1 polymer ?
#
loop_
_entity_poly.entity_id
_entity_poly.type
_entity_poly.pdbx_seq_one_letter_code
_entity_poly.pdbx_strand_id
1 'polypeptide(L)'
;MVTNERITAYLHSLDKDAKPFFDALRKQAEAEDVPIIRREMESFLRMILLIHRPEQILEIGTGIAYSTLFFADNCGSVRKIVTIENYQPRIEEARQNIDSFLQMRPKDADPLSIDLLEADATTAIHALNETFDFIFLDGPKAQYIGMLPQLLKLLKEGGILLADNVLQEGDLIDSRYVTPRRQRTIHERMRDYVWDVMHRDDLESTLLTIGDGVTLSVKKGNHDGM
;
A
#
# COMPACT_ATOMS: atom_id res chain seq x y z
N MET A 1 -6.51 17.94 4.84
CA MET A 1 -5.72 16.98 5.67
C MET A 1 -6.62 16.37 6.70
N VAL A 2 -6.65 15.06 6.80
CA VAL A 2 -7.53 14.30 7.73
C VAL A 2 -7.04 14.43 9.18
N THR A 3 -5.75 14.60 9.39
CA THR A 3 -5.12 14.73 10.71
C THR A 3 -4.73 16.18 11.00
N ASN A 4 -4.81 16.60 12.26
CA ASN A 4 -4.41 17.94 12.69
C ASN A 4 -2.89 18.13 12.52
N GLU A 5 -2.45 19.21 11.86
CA GLU A 5 -1.04 19.51 11.58
C GLU A 5 -0.14 19.53 12.83
N ARG A 6 -0.65 20.02 13.96
CA ARG A 6 0.10 20.04 15.21
C ARG A 6 0.34 18.63 15.75
N ILE A 7 -0.65 17.73 15.59
CA ILE A 7 -0.52 16.32 15.97
C ILE A 7 0.48 15.65 15.03
N THR A 8 0.38 15.87 13.74
CA THR A 8 1.32 15.32 12.74
C THR A 8 2.76 15.76 13.04
N ALA A 9 2.99 17.06 13.27
CA ALA A 9 4.31 17.59 13.63
C ALA A 9 4.86 16.97 14.94
N TYR A 10 4.00 16.76 15.93
CA TYR A 10 4.41 16.10 17.18
C TYR A 10 4.77 14.63 16.93
N LEU A 11 3.96 13.88 16.15
CA LEU A 11 4.26 12.49 15.79
C LEU A 11 5.61 12.40 15.07
N HIS A 12 5.86 13.27 14.08
CA HIS A 12 7.15 13.31 13.37
C HIS A 12 8.34 13.60 14.29
N SER A 13 8.14 14.38 15.36
CA SER A 13 9.20 14.64 16.35
C SER A 13 9.56 13.42 17.20
N LEU A 14 8.71 12.39 17.20
CA LEU A 14 8.93 11.12 17.89
C LEU A 14 9.52 10.04 16.97
N ASP A 15 9.59 10.30 15.66
CA ASP A 15 10.12 9.35 14.69
C ASP A 15 11.61 9.09 14.96
N LYS A 16 12.02 7.86 14.71
CA LYS A 16 13.43 7.50 14.66
C LYS A 16 14.06 8.03 13.38
N ASP A 17 15.36 8.30 13.43
CA ASP A 17 16.11 8.67 12.23
C ASP A 17 15.95 7.60 11.14
N ALA A 18 15.63 8.03 9.93
CA ALA A 18 15.55 7.15 8.78
C ALA A 18 16.96 6.62 8.44
N LYS A 19 17.04 5.40 7.91
CA LYS A 19 18.29 4.91 7.32
C LYS A 19 18.72 5.83 6.17
N PRO A 20 20.01 6.10 5.97
CA PRO A 20 20.50 7.04 4.95
C PRO A 20 19.95 6.81 3.55
N PHE A 21 19.74 5.54 3.17
CA PHE A 21 19.14 5.19 1.88
C PHE A 21 17.71 5.72 1.73
N PHE A 22 16.85 5.49 2.73
CA PHE A 22 15.46 5.96 2.71
C PHE A 22 15.35 7.48 2.84
N ASP A 23 16.25 8.10 3.59
CA ASP A 23 16.32 9.57 3.68
C ASP A 23 16.69 10.20 2.32
N ALA A 24 17.65 9.61 1.60
CA ALA A 24 18.00 10.04 0.25
C ALA A 24 16.84 9.86 -0.73
N LEU A 25 16.17 8.70 -0.69
CA LEU A 25 15.04 8.39 -1.56
C LEU A 25 13.84 9.31 -1.32
N ARG A 26 13.58 9.65 -0.04
CA ARG A 26 12.54 10.63 0.33
C ARG A 26 12.88 12.04 -0.17
N LYS A 27 14.12 12.49 -0.02
CA LYS A 27 14.57 13.79 -0.54
C LYS A 27 14.46 13.87 -2.05
N GLN A 28 14.75 12.79 -2.76
CA GLN A 28 14.55 12.70 -4.21
C GLN A 28 13.05 12.83 -4.52
N ALA A 29 12.20 12.06 -3.86
CA ALA A 29 10.74 12.11 -4.04
C ALA A 29 10.18 13.52 -3.84
N GLU A 30 10.62 14.21 -2.77
CA GLU A 30 10.23 15.58 -2.47
C GLU A 30 10.70 16.57 -3.54
N ALA A 31 11.93 16.43 -4.05
CA ALA A 31 12.49 17.30 -5.10
C ALA A 31 11.79 17.14 -6.45
N GLU A 32 11.26 15.96 -6.74
CA GLU A 32 10.60 15.61 -8.01
C GLU A 32 9.06 15.60 -7.90
N ASP A 33 8.52 16.03 -6.76
CA ASP A 33 7.08 16.03 -6.45
C ASP A 33 6.43 14.65 -6.66
N VAL A 34 7.13 13.59 -6.20
CA VAL A 34 6.66 12.21 -6.25
C VAL A 34 5.96 11.86 -4.96
N PRO A 35 4.68 11.45 -5.01
CA PRO A 35 4.02 10.96 -3.81
C PRO A 35 4.64 9.64 -3.34
N ILE A 36 4.98 9.59 -2.06
CA ILE A 36 5.41 8.39 -1.34
C ILE A 36 4.64 8.28 -0.01
N ILE A 37 4.67 7.11 0.61
CA ILE A 37 4.01 6.91 1.91
C ILE A 37 4.47 7.95 2.93
N ARG A 38 3.53 8.47 3.72
CA ARG A 38 3.78 9.46 4.75
C ARG A 38 4.51 8.82 5.95
N ARG A 39 5.19 9.62 6.78
CA ARG A 39 5.96 9.12 7.93
C ARG A 39 5.09 8.39 8.97
N GLU A 40 3.90 8.91 9.25
CA GLU A 40 2.95 8.25 10.13
C GLU A 40 2.48 6.88 9.57
N MET A 41 2.41 6.76 8.24
CA MET A 41 2.13 5.49 7.57
C MET A 41 3.29 4.51 7.71
N GLU A 42 4.54 4.97 7.61
CA GLU A 42 5.72 4.12 7.85
C GLU A 42 5.70 3.52 9.26
N SER A 43 5.40 4.34 10.27
CA SER A 43 5.33 3.87 11.67
C SER A 43 4.25 2.80 11.84
N PHE A 44 3.08 3.02 11.25
CA PHE A 44 1.98 2.06 11.27
C PHE A 44 2.33 0.76 10.52
N LEU A 45 2.87 0.87 9.29
CA LEU A 45 3.28 -0.29 8.49
C LEU A 45 4.34 -1.13 9.20
N ARG A 46 5.35 -0.52 9.84
CA ARG A 46 6.33 -1.26 10.65
C ARG A 46 5.67 -2.14 11.70
N MET A 47 4.67 -1.61 12.40
CA MET A 47 3.94 -2.38 13.43
C MET A 47 3.17 -3.55 12.79
N ILE A 48 2.45 -3.30 11.70
CA ILE A 48 1.69 -4.35 11.00
C ILE A 48 2.62 -5.45 10.48
N LEU A 49 3.74 -5.08 9.84
CA LEU A 49 4.73 -6.03 9.32
C LEU A 49 5.35 -6.89 10.43
N LEU A 50 5.65 -6.31 11.59
CA LEU A 50 6.19 -7.03 12.75
C LEU A 50 5.18 -8.00 13.37
N ILE A 51 3.91 -7.64 13.42
CA ILE A 51 2.83 -8.46 13.98
C ILE A 51 2.45 -9.56 13.00
N HIS A 52 2.18 -9.22 11.75
CA HIS A 52 1.66 -10.14 10.74
C HIS A 52 2.75 -11.03 10.12
N ARG A 53 3.98 -10.51 9.97
CA ARG A 53 5.16 -11.22 9.43
C ARG A 53 4.91 -11.86 8.05
N PRO A 54 4.43 -11.09 7.06
CA PRO A 54 4.15 -11.65 5.75
C PRO A 54 5.42 -12.19 5.07
N GLU A 55 5.27 -13.29 4.30
CA GLU A 55 6.33 -13.85 3.47
C GLU A 55 6.18 -13.40 2.00
N GLN A 56 4.95 -13.21 1.54
CA GLN A 56 4.63 -12.80 0.17
C GLN A 56 3.75 -11.55 0.18
N ILE A 57 4.24 -10.50 -0.48
CA ILE A 57 3.56 -9.21 -0.56
C ILE A 57 3.19 -8.92 -2.02
N LEU A 58 1.96 -8.48 -2.24
CA LEU A 58 1.53 -7.84 -3.48
C LEU A 58 1.34 -6.34 -3.25
N GLU A 59 1.95 -5.53 -4.09
CA GLU A 59 1.79 -4.08 -4.07
C GLU A 59 1.18 -3.59 -5.38
N ILE A 60 0.16 -2.74 -5.28
CA ILE A 60 -0.46 -2.07 -6.42
C ILE A 60 -0.08 -0.59 -6.37
N GLY A 61 0.76 -0.16 -7.30
CA GLY A 61 1.34 1.19 -7.32
C GLY A 61 2.74 1.20 -6.73
N THR A 62 3.74 0.92 -7.56
CA THR A 62 5.16 0.91 -7.16
C THR A 62 5.71 2.32 -6.95
N GLY A 63 5.27 3.29 -7.76
CA GLY A 63 5.90 4.60 -7.83
C GLY A 63 7.41 4.50 -8.09
N ILE A 64 8.21 5.07 -7.20
CA ILE A 64 9.69 4.94 -7.22
C ILE A 64 10.21 3.76 -6.39
N ALA A 65 9.35 2.82 -6.02
CA ALA A 65 9.59 1.67 -5.14
C ALA A 65 9.87 2.01 -3.67
N TYR A 66 9.46 3.19 -3.17
CA TYR A 66 9.72 3.55 -1.78
C TYR A 66 9.09 2.57 -0.80
N SER A 67 7.78 2.32 -0.92
CA SER A 67 7.01 1.36 -0.09
C SER A 67 7.48 -0.08 -0.30
N THR A 68 7.74 -0.49 -1.54
CA THR A 68 8.31 -1.81 -1.88
C THR A 68 9.58 -2.09 -1.07
N LEU A 69 10.53 -1.14 -1.11
CA LEU A 69 11.82 -1.26 -0.42
C LEU A 69 11.68 -1.13 1.10
N PHE A 70 10.71 -0.31 1.55
CA PHE A 70 10.36 -0.20 2.95
C PHE A 70 9.87 -1.54 3.52
N PHE A 71 9.02 -2.28 2.79
CA PHE A 71 8.60 -3.63 3.18
C PHE A 71 9.78 -4.58 3.25
N ALA A 72 10.63 -4.57 2.23
CA ALA A 72 11.82 -5.41 2.15
C ALA A 72 12.81 -5.19 3.30
N ASP A 73 12.92 -3.95 3.77
CA ASP A 73 13.87 -3.56 4.83
C ASP A 73 13.33 -3.77 6.25
N ASN A 74 12.00 -3.62 6.43
CA ASN A 74 11.38 -3.64 7.76
C ASN A 74 10.67 -4.96 8.10
N CYS A 75 10.65 -5.94 7.18
CA CYS A 75 10.02 -7.23 7.40
C CYS A 75 10.99 -8.39 7.10
N GLY A 76 11.63 -8.92 8.13
CA GLY A 76 12.60 -10.02 7.97
C GLY A 76 12.01 -11.34 7.50
N SER A 77 10.69 -11.52 7.55
CA SER A 77 10.01 -12.71 7.02
C SER A 77 9.75 -12.65 5.52
N VAL A 78 9.78 -11.47 4.89
CA VAL A 78 9.49 -11.31 3.46
C VAL A 78 10.51 -12.07 2.61
N ARG A 79 9.99 -12.85 1.69
CA ARG A 79 10.77 -13.64 0.70
C ARG A 79 10.49 -13.20 -0.72
N LYS A 80 9.27 -12.70 -0.96
CA LYS A 80 8.85 -12.25 -2.28
C LYS A 80 7.96 -11.01 -2.18
N ILE A 81 8.25 -10.03 -3.04
CA ILE A 81 7.37 -8.88 -3.29
C ILE A 81 7.07 -8.85 -4.79
N VAL A 82 5.80 -8.85 -5.14
CA VAL A 82 5.32 -8.53 -6.49
C VAL A 82 4.76 -7.13 -6.44
N THR A 83 5.28 -6.22 -7.27
CA THR A 83 4.82 -4.84 -7.33
C THR A 83 4.48 -4.45 -8.76
N ILE A 84 3.38 -3.68 -8.95
CA ILE A 84 2.82 -3.39 -10.27
C ILE A 84 2.80 -1.89 -10.52
N GLU A 85 3.38 -1.48 -11.66
CA GLU A 85 3.41 -0.09 -12.12
C GLU A 85 3.21 -0.05 -13.65
N ASN A 86 2.50 0.97 -14.13
CA ASN A 86 2.28 1.16 -15.57
C ASN A 86 2.80 2.50 -16.12
N TYR A 87 3.28 3.40 -15.26
CA TYR A 87 3.82 4.68 -15.67
C TYR A 87 5.32 4.58 -15.94
N GLN A 88 5.72 4.57 -17.21
CA GLN A 88 7.09 4.29 -17.65
C GLN A 88 8.19 5.07 -16.92
N PRO A 89 8.08 6.39 -16.69
CA PRO A 89 9.10 7.12 -15.94
C PRO A 89 9.32 6.57 -14.52
N ARG A 90 8.25 6.14 -13.83
CA ARG A 90 8.35 5.57 -12.48
C ARG A 90 8.92 4.16 -12.49
N ILE A 91 8.61 3.37 -13.51
CA ILE A 91 9.17 2.02 -13.72
C ILE A 91 10.71 2.09 -13.80
N GLU A 92 11.25 3.03 -14.56
CA GLU A 92 12.70 3.20 -14.71
C GLU A 92 13.38 3.57 -13.40
N GLU A 93 12.78 4.53 -12.65
CA GLU A 93 13.27 4.93 -11.34
C GLU A 93 13.15 3.78 -10.32
N ALA A 94 12.01 3.10 -10.28
CA ALA A 94 11.78 1.97 -9.39
C ALA A 94 12.81 0.86 -9.61
N ARG A 95 13.09 0.53 -10.87
CA ARG A 95 14.11 -0.48 -11.21
C ARG A 95 15.48 -0.11 -10.68
N GLN A 96 15.93 1.14 -10.89
CA GLN A 96 17.21 1.63 -10.39
C GLN A 96 17.29 1.58 -8.87
N ASN A 97 16.22 1.95 -8.19
CA ASN A 97 16.13 1.95 -6.72
C ASN A 97 16.12 0.52 -6.16
N ILE A 98 15.39 -0.41 -6.80
CA ILE A 98 15.38 -1.83 -6.44
C ILE A 98 16.78 -2.43 -6.61
N ASP A 99 17.43 -2.22 -7.75
CA ASP A 99 18.78 -2.73 -8.02
C ASP A 99 19.79 -2.20 -6.99
N SER A 100 19.74 -0.89 -6.70
CA SER A 100 20.60 -0.26 -5.70
C SER A 100 20.39 -0.84 -4.31
N PHE A 101 19.16 -1.05 -3.91
CA PHE A 101 18.82 -1.66 -2.62
C PHE A 101 19.32 -3.10 -2.52
N LEU A 102 19.07 -3.91 -3.55
CA LEU A 102 19.50 -5.32 -3.57
C LEU A 102 21.02 -5.47 -3.52
N GLN A 103 21.77 -4.55 -4.19
CA GLN A 103 23.25 -4.54 -4.13
C GLN A 103 23.79 -4.18 -2.75
N MET A 104 23.06 -3.40 -1.96
CA MET A 104 23.48 -3.02 -0.60
C MET A 104 23.16 -4.08 0.45
N ARG A 105 22.31 -5.08 0.12
CA ARG A 105 21.96 -6.14 1.07
C ARG A 105 23.20 -6.99 1.41
N PRO A 106 23.34 -7.41 2.69
CA PRO A 106 24.37 -8.37 3.06
C PRO A 106 24.26 -9.66 2.23
N LYS A 107 25.40 -10.24 1.85
CA LYS A 107 25.44 -11.47 1.04
C LYS A 107 24.87 -12.70 1.76
N ASP A 108 24.87 -12.67 3.07
CA ASP A 108 24.33 -13.68 3.97
C ASP A 108 22.89 -13.37 4.43
N ALA A 109 22.27 -12.30 3.90
CA ALA A 109 20.88 -12.01 4.16
C ALA A 109 19.96 -13.09 3.55
N ASP A 110 18.83 -13.32 4.20
CA ASP A 110 17.79 -14.23 3.70
C ASP A 110 17.40 -13.89 2.24
N PRO A 111 17.11 -14.91 1.41
CA PRO A 111 16.69 -14.70 0.02
C PRO A 111 15.46 -13.79 -0.06
N LEU A 112 15.51 -12.82 -0.99
CA LEU A 112 14.41 -11.93 -1.30
C LEU A 112 14.34 -11.75 -2.81
N SER A 113 13.15 -11.91 -3.41
CA SER A 113 12.87 -11.47 -4.77
C SER A 113 11.93 -10.27 -4.76
N ILE A 114 12.16 -9.34 -5.67
CA ILE A 114 11.26 -8.20 -5.95
C ILE A 114 10.96 -8.24 -7.45
N ASP A 115 9.73 -8.58 -7.78
CA ASP A 115 9.26 -8.71 -9.15
C ASP A 115 8.45 -7.46 -9.52
N LEU A 116 9.05 -6.55 -10.28
CA LEU A 116 8.39 -5.36 -10.82
C LEU A 116 7.66 -5.72 -12.12
N LEU A 117 6.34 -5.72 -12.09
CA LEU A 117 5.47 -5.97 -13.24
C LEU A 117 5.09 -4.64 -13.91
N GLU A 118 5.57 -4.45 -15.14
CA GLU A 118 5.29 -3.27 -15.96
C GLU A 118 3.97 -3.44 -16.71
N ALA A 119 2.86 -3.23 -16.01
CA ALA A 119 1.53 -3.49 -16.54
C ALA A 119 0.45 -2.67 -15.85
N ASP A 120 -0.72 -2.57 -16.49
CA ASP A 120 -1.92 -2.08 -15.82
C ASP A 120 -2.38 -3.10 -14.76
N ALA A 121 -2.52 -2.62 -13.51
CA ALA A 121 -2.83 -3.46 -12.38
C ALA A 121 -4.17 -4.19 -12.55
N THR A 122 -5.19 -3.55 -13.17
CA THR A 122 -6.51 -4.16 -13.38
C THR A 122 -6.46 -5.39 -14.27
N THR A 123 -5.43 -5.49 -15.11
CA THR A 123 -5.19 -6.64 -15.99
C THR A 123 -4.19 -7.61 -15.35
N ALA A 124 -3.08 -7.08 -14.81
CA ALA A 124 -1.99 -7.90 -14.30
C ALA A 124 -2.42 -8.83 -13.15
N ILE A 125 -3.28 -8.36 -12.24
CA ILE A 125 -3.76 -9.17 -11.11
C ILE A 125 -4.52 -10.44 -11.54
N HIS A 126 -5.08 -10.47 -12.75
CA HIS A 126 -5.77 -11.65 -13.28
C HIS A 126 -4.81 -12.71 -13.83
N ALA A 127 -3.57 -12.33 -14.13
CA ALA A 127 -2.54 -13.25 -14.61
C ALA A 127 -1.73 -13.88 -13.46
N LEU A 128 -1.85 -13.34 -12.24
CA LEU A 128 -1.19 -13.89 -11.07
C LEU A 128 -1.84 -15.21 -10.63
N ASN A 129 -1.00 -16.23 -10.41
CA ASN A 129 -1.44 -17.56 -9.98
C ASN A 129 -0.95 -17.92 -8.57
N GLU A 130 -0.35 -16.95 -7.88
CA GLU A 130 0.16 -17.10 -6.51
C GLU A 130 -0.73 -16.34 -5.52
N THR A 131 -0.59 -16.66 -4.24
CA THR A 131 -1.34 -16.02 -3.16
C THR A 131 -0.41 -15.24 -2.25
N PHE A 132 -0.94 -14.21 -1.61
CA PHE A 132 -0.18 -13.25 -0.82
C PHE A 132 -0.68 -13.20 0.63
N ASP A 133 0.26 -12.99 1.55
CA ASP A 133 -0.05 -12.78 2.96
C ASP A 133 -0.47 -11.35 3.24
N PHE A 134 0.06 -10.41 2.43
CA PHE A 134 -0.19 -8.99 2.57
C PHE A 134 -0.38 -8.36 1.18
N ILE A 135 -1.44 -7.59 1.01
CA ILE A 135 -1.70 -6.80 -0.20
C ILE A 135 -1.73 -5.33 0.20
N PHE A 136 -0.84 -4.53 -0.41
CA PHE A 136 -0.82 -3.08 -0.26
C PHE A 136 -1.39 -2.43 -1.52
N LEU A 137 -2.46 -1.66 -1.34
CA LEU A 137 -3.20 -1.02 -2.42
C LEU A 137 -3.00 0.49 -2.35
N ASP A 138 -2.06 1.01 -3.14
CA ASP A 138 -1.74 2.44 -3.28
C ASP A 138 -1.63 2.87 -4.75
N GLY A 139 -2.56 2.41 -5.56
CA GLY A 139 -2.65 2.68 -6.98
C GLY A 139 -3.77 3.66 -7.34
N PRO A 140 -4.29 3.57 -8.60
CA PRO A 140 -5.36 4.42 -9.09
C PRO A 140 -6.65 4.22 -8.30
N LYS A 141 -7.05 5.20 -7.51
CA LYS A 141 -8.17 5.16 -6.55
C LYS A 141 -9.51 4.72 -7.18
N ALA A 142 -9.77 5.14 -8.43
CA ALA A 142 -10.98 4.76 -9.16
C ALA A 142 -11.07 3.26 -9.48
N GLN A 143 -9.98 2.50 -9.35
CA GLN A 143 -9.92 1.09 -9.70
C GLN A 143 -10.07 0.16 -8.48
N TYR A 144 -9.99 0.67 -7.25
CA TYR A 144 -10.00 -0.14 -6.03
C TYR A 144 -11.19 -1.08 -5.95
N ILE A 145 -12.40 -0.57 -6.13
CA ILE A 145 -13.62 -1.39 -6.08
C ILE A 145 -13.65 -2.46 -7.19
N GLY A 146 -13.16 -2.14 -8.39
CA GLY A 146 -13.11 -3.09 -9.50
C GLY A 146 -12.08 -4.19 -9.32
N MET A 147 -10.96 -3.89 -8.67
CA MET A 147 -9.90 -4.87 -8.38
C MET A 147 -10.21 -5.75 -7.17
N LEU A 148 -11.01 -5.27 -6.23
CA LEU A 148 -11.25 -5.92 -4.94
C LEU A 148 -11.61 -7.41 -5.04
N PRO A 149 -12.54 -7.86 -5.91
CA PRO A 149 -12.87 -9.29 -5.99
C PRO A 149 -11.68 -10.18 -6.37
N GLN A 150 -10.80 -9.70 -7.24
CA GLN A 150 -9.60 -10.45 -7.65
C GLN A 150 -8.52 -10.39 -6.58
N LEU A 151 -8.31 -9.24 -5.93
CA LEU A 151 -7.36 -9.11 -4.82
C LEU A 151 -7.72 -10.05 -3.67
N LEU A 152 -9.02 -10.19 -3.36
CA LEU A 152 -9.47 -11.13 -2.32
C LEU A 152 -9.25 -12.60 -2.69
N LYS A 153 -9.25 -12.97 -3.98
CA LYS A 153 -8.85 -14.32 -4.41
C LYS A 153 -7.37 -14.57 -4.24
N LEU A 154 -6.54 -13.55 -4.47
CA LEU A 154 -5.10 -13.61 -4.31
C LEU A 154 -4.67 -13.50 -2.83
N LEU A 155 -5.52 -13.00 -1.95
CA LEU A 155 -5.24 -12.85 -0.52
C LEU A 155 -5.49 -14.20 0.20
N LYS A 156 -4.51 -14.67 0.96
CA LYS A 156 -4.63 -15.85 1.82
C LYS A 156 -5.65 -15.62 2.94
N GLU A 157 -6.21 -16.67 3.49
CA GLU A 157 -6.93 -16.61 4.76
C GLU A 157 -6.01 -16.13 5.88
N GLY A 158 -6.49 -15.23 6.73
CA GLY A 158 -5.67 -14.52 7.71
C GLY A 158 -4.79 -13.43 7.12
N GLY A 159 -4.74 -13.30 5.79
CA GLY A 159 -3.98 -12.26 5.09
C GLY A 159 -4.58 -10.87 5.27
N ILE A 160 -3.74 -9.85 5.09
CA ILE A 160 -4.11 -8.45 5.26
C ILE A 160 -4.21 -7.76 3.91
N LEU A 161 -5.33 -7.08 3.65
CA LEU A 161 -5.48 -6.06 2.61
C LEU A 161 -5.45 -4.68 3.26
N LEU A 162 -4.47 -3.87 2.89
CA LEU A 162 -4.33 -2.50 3.35
C LEU A 162 -4.40 -1.55 2.17
N ALA A 163 -5.36 -0.63 2.17
CA ALA A 163 -5.49 0.39 1.13
C ALA A 163 -5.23 1.78 1.69
N ASP A 164 -4.33 2.52 1.03
CA ASP A 164 -3.93 3.87 1.42
C ASP A 164 -4.72 4.95 0.70
N ASN A 165 -4.74 6.14 1.30
CA ASN A 165 -5.38 7.38 0.81
C ASN A 165 -6.88 7.23 0.51
N VAL A 166 -7.60 6.46 1.31
CA VAL A 166 -9.02 6.18 1.06
C VAL A 166 -9.93 7.35 1.41
N LEU A 167 -9.52 8.29 2.27
CA LEU A 167 -10.31 9.47 2.67
C LEU A 167 -10.12 10.68 1.75
N GLN A 168 -9.12 10.67 0.85
CA GLN A 168 -8.89 11.72 -0.16
C GLN A 168 -8.89 13.12 0.46
N GLU A 169 -8.01 13.36 1.43
CA GLU A 169 -7.91 14.61 2.21
C GLU A 169 -9.20 15.02 2.94
N GLY A 170 -10.11 14.08 3.12
CA GLY A 170 -11.42 14.29 3.73
C GLY A 170 -12.56 14.46 2.70
N ASP A 171 -12.26 14.59 1.41
CA ASP A 171 -13.28 14.74 0.37
C ASP A 171 -14.30 13.58 0.35
N LEU A 172 -13.88 12.39 0.80
CA LEU A 172 -14.75 11.20 0.81
C LEU A 172 -15.99 11.38 1.68
N ILE A 173 -15.94 12.17 2.75
CA ILE A 173 -17.08 12.42 3.64
C ILE A 173 -18.04 13.47 3.08
N ASP A 174 -17.60 14.24 2.11
CA ASP A 174 -18.41 15.29 1.51
C ASP A 174 -19.52 14.74 0.61
N SER A 175 -20.53 15.57 0.40
CA SER A 175 -21.60 15.24 -0.54
C SER A 175 -21.06 15.25 -1.97
N ARG A 176 -21.48 14.27 -2.80
CA ARG A 176 -21.21 14.22 -4.24
C ARG A 176 -21.45 15.57 -4.95
N TYR A 177 -22.39 16.38 -4.46
CA TYR A 177 -22.75 17.66 -5.08
C TYR A 177 -21.70 18.75 -4.84
N VAL A 178 -20.93 18.65 -3.77
CA VAL A 178 -19.80 19.56 -3.45
C VAL A 178 -18.56 19.18 -4.24
N THR A 179 -18.38 17.87 -4.51
CA THR A 179 -17.23 17.35 -5.24
C THR A 179 -17.16 17.86 -6.67
N PRO A 180 -16.01 18.38 -7.16
CA PRO A 180 -15.83 18.82 -8.54
C PRO A 180 -16.20 17.72 -9.55
N ARG A 181 -16.84 18.06 -10.66
CA ARG A 181 -17.34 17.09 -11.65
C ARG A 181 -16.28 16.05 -12.07
N ARG A 182 -15.04 16.51 -12.27
CA ARG A 182 -13.92 15.64 -12.71
C ARG A 182 -13.54 14.56 -11.66
N GLN A 183 -13.83 14.79 -10.39
CA GLN A 183 -13.48 13.90 -9.29
C GLN A 183 -14.66 13.00 -8.85
N ARG A 184 -15.88 13.26 -9.32
CA ARG A 184 -17.09 12.57 -8.85
C ARG A 184 -17.04 11.06 -9.04
N THR A 185 -16.47 10.59 -10.14
CA THR A 185 -16.34 9.15 -10.41
C THR A 185 -15.37 8.49 -9.43
N ILE A 186 -14.24 9.16 -9.13
CA ILE A 186 -13.27 8.65 -8.15
C ILE A 186 -13.90 8.63 -6.77
N HIS A 187 -14.54 9.72 -6.37
CA HIS A 187 -15.24 9.86 -5.10
C HIS A 187 -16.32 8.78 -4.90
N GLU A 188 -17.19 8.55 -5.91
CA GLU A 188 -18.25 7.55 -5.87
C GLU A 188 -17.65 6.13 -5.72
N ARG A 189 -16.71 5.77 -6.58
CA ARG A 189 -16.06 4.45 -6.55
C ARG A 189 -15.28 4.18 -5.27
N MET A 190 -14.65 5.21 -4.69
CA MET A 190 -13.95 5.08 -3.41
C MET A 190 -14.95 4.88 -2.25
N ARG A 191 -16.09 5.56 -2.26
CA ARG A 191 -17.16 5.31 -1.29
C ARG A 191 -17.69 3.89 -1.40
N ASP A 192 -17.90 3.40 -2.62
CA ASP A 192 -18.33 2.02 -2.86
C ASP A 192 -17.28 1.02 -2.34
N TYR A 193 -16.00 1.29 -2.58
CA TYR A 193 -14.90 0.46 -2.07
C TYR A 193 -14.90 0.42 -0.53
N VAL A 194 -14.90 1.58 0.12
CA VAL A 194 -14.89 1.65 1.60
C VAL A 194 -16.14 0.98 2.17
N TRP A 195 -17.31 1.23 1.56
CA TRP A 195 -18.55 0.55 1.98
C TRP A 195 -18.44 -0.97 1.85
N ASP A 196 -17.97 -1.46 0.71
CA ASP A 196 -17.87 -2.90 0.46
C ASP A 196 -16.92 -3.57 1.46
N VAL A 197 -15.69 -3.09 1.62
CA VAL A 197 -14.73 -3.72 2.55
C VAL A 197 -15.20 -3.68 4.02
N MET A 198 -15.98 -2.67 4.40
CA MET A 198 -16.48 -2.52 5.77
C MET A 198 -17.72 -3.40 6.07
N HIS A 199 -18.40 -3.92 5.04
CA HIS A 199 -19.67 -4.67 5.19
C HIS A 199 -19.59 -6.12 4.69
N ARG A 200 -18.41 -6.57 4.23
CA ARG A 200 -18.24 -7.94 3.76
C ARG A 200 -18.16 -8.91 4.92
N ASP A 201 -18.84 -10.05 4.79
CA ASP A 201 -18.79 -11.13 5.78
C ASP A 201 -17.44 -11.84 5.82
N ASP A 202 -16.72 -11.92 4.67
CA ASP A 202 -15.44 -12.58 4.53
C ASP A 202 -14.23 -11.71 4.95
N LEU A 203 -14.48 -10.47 5.40
CA LEU A 203 -13.46 -9.56 5.93
C LEU A 203 -13.79 -9.12 7.36
N GLU A 204 -12.74 -8.85 8.13
CA GLU A 204 -12.81 -8.02 9.32
C GLU A 204 -12.06 -6.73 9.02
N SER A 205 -12.75 -5.60 8.99
CA SER A 205 -12.22 -4.35 8.45
C SER A 205 -12.36 -3.19 9.41
N THR A 206 -11.42 -2.26 9.33
CA THR A 206 -11.47 -0.97 10.03
C THR A 206 -10.98 0.15 9.12
N LEU A 207 -11.54 1.34 9.31
CA LEU A 207 -11.08 2.58 8.69
C LEU A 207 -10.33 3.41 9.72
N LEU A 208 -9.06 3.71 9.44
CA LEU A 208 -8.16 4.46 10.31
C LEU A 208 -7.84 5.83 9.69
N THR A 209 -7.73 6.85 10.53
CA THR A 209 -7.40 8.23 10.12
C THR A 209 -5.88 8.47 10.16
N ILE A 210 -5.09 7.52 9.67
CA ILE A 210 -3.64 7.63 9.53
C ILE A 210 -3.37 8.22 8.15
N GLY A 211 -2.46 9.18 8.05
CA GLY A 211 -2.16 9.84 6.78
C GLY A 211 -3.41 10.44 6.15
N ASP A 212 -3.76 9.95 4.97
CA ASP A 212 -4.95 10.33 4.22
C ASP A 212 -6.08 9.27 4.28
N GLY A 213 -6.11 8.55 5.39
CA GLY A 213 -7.07 7.48 5.65
C GLY A 213 -6.67 6.13 5.06
N VAL A 214 -6.81 5.09 5.88
CA VAL A 214 -6.40 3.73 5.56
C VAL A 214 -7.52 2.76 5.88
N THR A 215 -7.88 1.88 4.95
CA THR A 215 -8.63 0.68 5.32
C THR A 215 -7.67 -0.46 5.60
N LEU A 216 -7.84 -1.10 6.74
CA LEU A 216 -7.14 -2.31 7.15
C LEU A 216 -8.15 -3.44 7.25
N SER A 217 -7.98 -4.47 6.44
CA SER A 217 -8.89 -5.61 6.35
C SER A 217 -8.13 -6.92 6.51
N VAL A 218 -8.64 -7.82 7.33
CA VAL A 218 -8.13 -9.19 7.47
C VAL A 218 -9.13 -10.14 6.83
N LYS A 219 -8.67 -11.00 5.91
CA LYS A 219 -9.51 -12.03 5.31
C LYS A 219 -9.78 -13.14 6.31
N LYS A 220 -11.06 -13.34 6.65
CA LYS A 220 -11.48 -14.42 7.55
C LYS A 220 -11.26 -15.78 6.89
N GLY A 221 -10.86 -16.77 7.66
CA GLY A 221 -10.90 -18.17 7.23
C GLY A 221 -12.35 -18.63 7.07
N ASN A 222 -12.60 -19.57 6.18
CA ASN A 222 -13.87 -20.27 6.16
C ASN A 222 -14.04 -21.03 7.49
N HIS A 223 -14.68 -20.39 8.46
CA HIS A 223 -15.23 -21.14 9.58
C HIS A 223 -16.44 -21.90 9.04
N ASP A 224 -16.22 -23.09 8.50
CA ASP A 224 -17.26 -24.10 8.40
C ASP A 224 -17.82 -24.26 9.82
N GLY A 225 -19.10 -23.92 9.99
CA GLY A 225 -19.74 -23.68 11.26
C GLY A 225 -19.46 -24.72 12.36
N MET A 226 -19.11 -24.21 13.52
CA MET A 226 -19.48 -24.90 14.77
C MET A 226 -20.90 -24.56 15.15
#